data_24e4f9a370999eb92e0947b150b87dc8
#
_entry.id   24e4f9a370999eb92e0947b150b87dc8
#
_cell.length_a   1.000
_cell.length_b   1.000
_cell.length_c   1.000
_cell.angle_alpha   90.00
_cell.angle_beta   90.00
_cell.angle_gamma   90.00
#
_symmetry.space_group_name_H-M   'P 1'
#
loop_
_entity.id
_entity.type
_entity.pdbx_description
1 polymer ?
#
loop_
_entity_poly.entity_id
_entity_poly.type
_entity_poly.pdbx_seq_one_letter_code
_entity_poly.pdbx_strand_id
1 'polypeptide(L)'
;VNVHGFLDQSRYLPDRRDLNRSFPGSPKGSIAARMAYTFVNEIVAKANFGIDLHTGAINRSNLPQIRANLDDSETLEFAKAFGAPVIVNSNIRDGSLRECAAERGMPVLIYEAGEALRFDDISIRAGLRGTLSAMRHIEMLPPNKKRKLVTPVIAASTSWVRAPESGIVSKKVELGVRVAEGQRIAVIGDPLGDAEEPVTAPFDGIVIGRTNLPLTHEGDALFNIAAFKSVARAEDRVEEFTAVLTDGLTNEIKNPSS
;
A
#
# COMPACT_ATOMS: atom_id res chain seq x y z
N VAL A 1 2.49 0.92 16.78
CA VAL A 1 2.57 2.13 17.60
C VAL A 1 1.26 2.41 18.30
N ASN A 2 0.12 2.36 17.60
CA ASN A 2 -1.20 2.54 18.19
C ASN A 2 -1.74 1.24 18.80
N VAL A 3 -1.33 0.93 20.04
CA VAL A 3 -1.76 -0.29 20.76
C VAL A 3 -3.28 -0.29 21.01
N HIS A 4 -3.89 0.85 21.31
CA HIS A 4 -5.34 0.96 21.48
C HIS A 4 -6.07 0.58 20.19
N GLY A 5 -5.67 1.16 19.06
CA GLY A 5 -6.27 0.82 17.78
C GLY A 5 -6.10 -0.65 17.41
N PHE A 6 -4.97 -1.27 17.78
CA PHE A 6 -4.75 -2.71 17.59
C PHE A 6 -5.75 -3.55 18.41
N LEU A 7 -5.91 -3.25 19.69
CA LEU A 7 -6.83 -3.98 20.58
C LEU A 7 -8.30 -3.77 20.19
N ASP A 8 -8.64 -2.54 19.83
CA ASP A 8 -10.02 -2.15 19.46
C ASP A 8 -10.33 -2.41 17.97
N GLN A 9 -9.38 -2.98 17.21
CA GLN A 9 -9.50 -3.21 15.75
C GLN A 9 -9.90 -1.93 15.00
N SER A 10 -9.38 -0.79 15.43
CA SER A 10 -9.72 0.54 14.93
C SER A 10 -8.48 1.29 14.45
N ARG A 11 -8.65 2.13 13.42
CA ARG A 11 -7.64 3.09 12.99
C ARG A 11 -7.38 4.18 14.04
N TYR A 12 -8.40 4.50 14.83
CA TYR A 12 -8.42 5.65 15.71
C TYR A 12 -8.00 5.29 17.14
N LEU A 13 -7.44 6.27 17.83
CA LEU A 13 -7.16 6.24 19.25
C LEU A 13 -8.46 6.48 20.08
N PRO A 14 -8.46 6.26 21.41
CA PRO A 14 -9.63 6.49 22.26
C PRO A 14 -10.20 7.92 22.20
N ASP A 15 -9.36 8.90 21.86
CA ASP A 15 -9.77 10.30 21.61
C ASP A 15 -10.34 10.52 20.20
N ARG A 16 -10.61 9.44 19.44
CA ARG A 16 -11.12 9.42 18.07
C ARG A 16 -10.24 10.11 17.03
N ARG A 17 -8.97 10.30 17.33
CA ARG A 17 -7.99 10.90 16.43
C ARG A 17 -7.17 9.84 15.72
N ASP A 18 -6.81 10.14 14.46
CA ASP A 18 -5.85 9.36 13.69
C ASP A 18 -4.43 9.75 14.11
N LEU A 19 -3.65 8.77 14.58
CA LEU A 19 -2.25 9.00 14.96
C LEU A 19 -1.46 9.57 13.77
N ASN A 20 -1.69 9.05 12.56
CA ASN A 20 -0.99 9.50 11.34
C ASN A 20 -1.57 10.81 10.74
N ARG A 21 -2.21 11.63 11.58
CA ARG A 21 -2.63 13.02 11.35
C ARG A 21 -2.29 13.90 12.55
N SER A 22 -1.47 13.37 13.48
CA SER A 22 -1.17 14.02 14.74
C SER A 22 0.33 14.31 14.92
N PHE A 23 1.17 14.01 13.93
CA PHE A 23 2.58 14.33 13.93
C PHE A 23 2.84 15.83 13.63
N PRO A 24 3.88 16.43 14.22
CA PRO A 24 4.87 15.85 15.14
C PRO A 24 4.37 15.66 16.58
N GLY A 25 3.15 16.08 16.89
CA GLY A 25 2.55 15.96 18.21
C GLY A 25 2.90 17.08 19.19
N SER A 26 2.47 16.89 20.44
CA SER A 26 2.69 17.82 21.55
C SER A 26 2.69 17.11 22.88
N PRO A 27 3.57 17.45 23.84
CA PRO A 27 3.63 16.79 25.15
C PRO A 27 2.41 17.09 26.03
N LYS A 28 1.67 18.14 25.75
CA LYS A 28 0.47 18.58 26.48
C LYS A 28 -0.83 18.46 25.70
N GLY A 29 -0.79 17.79 24.53
CA GLY A 29 -1.95 17.66 23.65
C GLY A 29 -2.87 16.50 24.01
N SER A 30 -3.72 16.12 23.04
CA SER A 30 -4.56 14.92 23.09
C SER A 30 -3.74 13.64 23.23
N ILE A 31 -4.40 12.50 23.45
CA ILE A 31 -3.70 11.19 23.51
C ILE A 31 -2.89 10.95 22.23
N ALA A 32 -3.52 11.21 21.07
CA ALA A 32 -2.84 11.08 19.78
C ALA A 32 -1.62 12.00 19.67
N ALA A 33 -1.75 13.28 20.06
CA ALA A 33 -0.67 14.24 19.98
C ALA A 33 0.49 13.89 20.93
N ARG A 34 0.21 13.42 22.14
CA ARG A 34 1.25 12.99 23.09
C ARG A 34 1.98 11.73 22.63
N MET A 35 1.24 10.78 22.05
CA MET A 35 1.82 9.55 21.50
C MET A 35 2.71 9.89 20.29
N ALA A 36 2.25 10.74 19.36
CA ALA A 36 3.04 11.22 18.24
C ALA A 36 4.32 11.93 18.71
N TYR A 37 4.22 12.83 19.69
CA TYR A 37 5.37 13.52 20.29
C TYR A 37 6.41 12.55 20.85
N THR A 38 5.96 11.57 21.64
CA THR A 38 6.87 10.56 22.22
C THR A 38 7.54 9.74 21.12
N PHE A 39 6.78 9.30 20.13
CA PHE A 39 7.32 8.52 19.02
C PHE A 39 8.36 9.30 18.21
N VAL A 40 8.10 10.58 17.94
CA VAL A 40 9.06 11.44 17.23
C VAL A 40 10.36 11.59 18.00
N ASN A 41 10.28 11.90 19.29
CA ASN A 41 11.50 12.20 20.08
C ASN A 41 12.28 10.94 20.44
N GLU A 42 11.62 9.81 20.72
CA GLU A 42 12.29 8.60 21.17
C GLU A 42 12.70 7.66 20.01
N ILE A 43 12.06 7.77 18.86
CA ILE A 43 12.30 6.87 17.73
C ILE A 43 12.77 7.63 16.49
N VAL A 44 11.92 8.52 15.94
CA VAL A 44 12.22 9.20 14.66
C VAL A 44 13.50 10.04 14.74
N ALA A 45 13.68 10.79 15.83
CA ALA A 45 14.87 11.62 16.05
C ALA A 45 16.19 10.85 16.15
N LYS A 46 16.13 9.53 16.34
CA LYS A 46 17.29 8.65 16.48
C LYS A 46 17.46 7.71 15.27
N ALA A 47 16.58 7.80 14.27
CA ALA A 47 16.58 6.96 13.08
C ALA A 47 17.14 7.71 11.88
N ASN A 48 17.80 6.99 10.95
CA ASN A 48 18.29 7.53 9.69
C ASN A 48 17.37 7.18 8.53
N PHE A 49 16.65 6.06 8.61
CA PHE A 49 15.71 5.56 7.60
C PHE A 49 14.44 5.06 8.27
N GLY A 50 13.31 5.10 7.54
CA GLY A 50 12.03 4.59 8.01
C GLY A 50 11.32 3.73 6.99
N ILE A 51 10.67 2.66 7.46
CA ILE A 51 9.70 1.89 6.68
C ILE A 51 8.43 1.81 7.51
N ASP A 52 7.38 2.43 7.02
CA ASP A 52 6.05 2.42 7.64
C ASP A 52 5.19 1.34 6.95
N LEU A 53 4.84 0.28 7.68
CA LEU A 53 4.10 -0.86 7.15
C LEU A 53 2.61 -0.62 7.30
N HIS A 54 1.92 -0.49 6.17
CA HIS A 54 0.49 -0.24 6.06
C HIS A 54 -0.23 -1.38 5.34
N THR A 55 -1.52 -1.53 5.66
CA THR A 55 -2.49 -2.28 4.85
C THR A 55 -3.43 -1.31 4.14
N GLY A 56 -4.23 -1.82 3.23
CA GLY A 56 -5.48 -1.17 2.84
C GLY A 56 -6.37 -0.97 4.07
N ALA A 57 -7.33 -0.06 3.99
CA ALA A 57 -8.34 0.12 5.03
C ALA A 57 -9.20 -1.15 5.19
N ILE A 58 -10.03 -1.22 6.23
CA ILE A 58 -11.05 -2.26 6.37
C ILE A 58 -11.89 -2.31 5.09
N ASN A 59 -12.10 -3.53 4.55
CA ASN A 59 -12.82 -3.80 3.31
C ASN A 59 -12.16 -3.19 2.05
N ARG A 60 -10.87 -2.91 2.11
CA ARG A 60 -10.09 -2.41 0.96
C ARG A 60 -8.75 -3.11 0.87
N SER A 61 -8.50 -3.78 -0.25
CA SER A 61 -7.24 -4.49 -0.51
C SER A 61 -6.31 -3.68 -1.40
N ASN A 62 -5.02 -3.73 -1.11
CA ASN A 62 -3.95 -3.15 -1.92
C ASN A 62 -3.02 -4.24 -2.46
N LEU A 63 -2.61 -4.10 -3.71
CA LEU A 63 -1.45 -4.79 -4.27
C LEU A 63 -0.20 -4.34 -3.52
N PRO A 64 0.77 -5.22 -3.21
CA PRO A 64 2.04 -4.82 -2.62
C PRO A 64 2.71 -3.69 -3.41
N GLN A 65 2.88 -2.53 -2.79
CA GLN A 65 3.42 -1.32 -3.40
C GLN A 65 4.17 -0.46 -2.40
N ILE A 66 5.12 0.34 -2.90
CA ILE A 66 5.77 1.39 -2.11
C ILE A 66 5.18 2.74 -2.50
N ARG A 67 4.90 3.56 -1.50
CA ARG A 67 4.60 4.99 -1.66
C ARG A 67 5.70 5.80 -1.01
N ALA A 68 6.32 6.69 -1.76
CA ALA A 68 7.44 7.50 -1.30
C ALA A 68 7.49 8.83 -2.02
N ASN A 69 8.30 9.77 -1.52
CA ASN A 69 8.70 10.97 -2.25
C ASN A 69 9.87 10.60 -3.17
N LEU A 70 9.63 10.49 -4.47
CA LEU A 70 10.64 10.08 -5.44
C LEU A 70 11.48 11.24 -6.00
N ASP A 71 11.18 12.47 -5.60
CA ASP A 71 11.98 13.65 -5.96
C ASP A 71 13.30 13.68 -5.16
N ASP A 72 13.34 12.97 -4.02
CA ASP A 72 14.56 12.70 -3.28
C ASP A 72 15.23 11.42 -3.80
N SER A 73 16.48 11.53 -4.25
CA SER A 73 17.23 10.43 -4.88
C SER A 73 17.55 9.30 -3.92
N GLU A 74 17.81 9.59 -2.64
CA GLU A 74 18.10 8.58 -1.62
C GLU A 74 16.85 7.76 -1.32
N THR A 75 15.70 8.41 -1.16
CA THR A 75 14.40 7.77 -1.00
C THR A 75 14.03 6.90 -2.21
N LEU A 76 14.32 7.38 -3.43
CA LEU A 76 14.08 6.60 -4.65
C LEU A 76 14.90 5.30 -4.68
N GLU A 77 16.21 5.37 -4.40
CA GLU A 77 17.07 4.17 -4.39
C GLU A 77 16.67 3.21 -3.25
N PHE A 78 16.31 3.75 -2.08
CA PHE A 78 15.79 2.97 -0.97
C PHE A 78 14.48 2.26 -1.32
N ALA A 79 13.55 2.93 -2.04
CA ALA A 79 12.30 2.34 -2.54
C ALA A 79 12.57 1.22 -3.56
N LYS A 80 13.51 1.42 -4.50
CA LYS A 80 13.93 0.38 -5.45
C LYS A 80 14.53 -0.83 -4.74
N ALA A 81 15.34 -0.59 -3.72
CA ALA A 81 15.98 -1.64 -2.93
C ALA A 81 14.98 -2.48 -2.13
N PHE A 82 13.85 -1.91 -1.70
CA PHE A 82 12.77 -2.67 -1.07
C PHE A 82 12.23 -3.75 -2.02
N GLY A 83 12.03 -3.44 -3.30
CA GLY A 83 11.72 -4.42 -4.33
C GLY A 83 10.23 -4.84 -4.38
N ALA A 84 9.29 -4.01 -3.95
CA ALA A 84 7.88 -4.18 -4.27
C ALA A 84 7.64 -3.97 -5.78
N PRO A 85 6.65 -4.63 -6.41
CA PRO A 85 6.48 -4.60 -7.86
C PRO A 85 6.16 -3.19 -8.39
N VAL A 86 5.44 -2.40 -7.61
CA VAL A 86 5.01 -1.05 -7.97
C VAL A 86 5.54 -0.02 -6.97
N ILE A 87 6.08 1.07 -7.48
CA ILE A 87 6.43 2.26 -6.70
C ILE A 87 5.57 3.43 -7.19
N VAL A 88 4.94 4.12 -6.24
CA VAL A 88 4.09 5.29 -6.50
C VAL A 88 4.75 6.52 -5.92
N ASN A 89 5.01 7.53 -6.77
CA ASN A 89 5.34 8.87 -6.25
C ASN A 89 4.10 9.44 -5.58
N SER A 90 4.19 9.75 -4.31
CA SER A 90 3.04 10.23 -3.57
C SER A 90 3.38 11.45 -2.74
N ASN A 91 2.54 12.48 -2.87
CA ASN A 91 2.64 13.69 -2.09
C ASN A 91 2.60 13.38 -0.59
N ILE A 92 3.34 14.16 0.16
CA ILE A 92 3.32 14.16 1.62
C ILE A 92 1.97 14.70 2.08
N ARG A 93 1.41 14.10 3.13
CA ARG A 93 0.16 14.53 3.74
C ARG A 93 0.43 15.20 5.07
N ASP A 94 -0.20 16.32 5.30
CA ASP A 94 -0.08 17.11 6.52
C ASP A 94 -0.38 16.28 7.78
N GLY A 95 0.41 16.48 8.83
CA GLY A 95 0.33 15.79 10.11
C GLY A 95 0.71 14.30 10.07
N SER A 96 1.32 13.83 8.98
CA SER A 96 1.76 12.44 8.85
C SER A 96 3.16 12.20 9.41
N LEU A 97 3.44 10.94 9.78
CA LEU A 97 4.79 10.51 10.15
C LEU A 97 5.81 10.83 9.04
N ARG A 98 5.41 10.62 7.78
CA ARG A 98 6.27 10.84 6.62
C ARG A 98 6.63 12.32 6.43
N GLU A 99 5.69 13.24 6.68
CA GLU A 99 5.98 14.69 6.67
C GLU A 99 6.99 15.04 7.75
N CYS A 100 6.71 14.63 8.98
CA CYS A 100 7.59 14.87 10.12
C CYS A 100 9.02 14.32 9.91
N ALA A 101 9.15 13.18 9.22
CA ALA A 101 10.43 12.59 8.87
C ALA A 101 11.13 13.32 7.73
N ALA A 102 10.39 13.71 6.69
CA ALA A 102 10.92 14.46 5.55
C ALA A 102 11.47 15.83 5.95
N GLU A 103 10.80 16.53 6.88
CA GLU A 103 11.29 17.79 7.47
C GLU A 103 12.65 17.62 8.20
N ARG A 104 13.00 16.39 8.58
CA ARG A 104 14.28 16.03 9.22
C ARG A 104 15.30 15.46 8.23
N GLY A 105 14.96 15.43 6.93
CA GLY A 105 15.80 14.83 5.91
C GLY A 105 15.91 13.31 6.01
N MET A 106 14.97 12.64 6.69
CA MET A 106 14.97 11.18 6.83
C MET A 106 14.14 10.52 5.74
N PRO A 107 14.74 9.65 4.89
CA PRO A 107 14.01 8.87 3.90
C PRO A 107 13.02 7.91 4.57
N VAL A 108 11.74 7.99 4.15
CA VAL A 108 10.68 7.09 4.65
C VAL A 108 9.89 6.50 3.49
N LEU A 109 9.81 5.18 3.50
CA LEU A 109 8.92 4.41 2.64
C LEU A 109 7.63 4.08 3.36
N ILE A 110 6.51 4.14 2.65
CA ILE A 110 5.27 3.49 3.06
C ILE A 110 5.10 2.23 2.21
N TYR A 111 5.11 1.08 2.86
CA TYR A 111 4.72 -0.18 2.24
C TYR A 111 3.22 -0.38 2.43
N GLU A 112 2.48 -0.49 1.34
CA GLU A 112 1.04 -0.72 1.33
C GLU A 112 0.73 -2.07 0.71
N ALA A 113 0.01 -2.98 1.43
CA ALA A 113 -0.36 -4.28 0.89
C ALA A 113 -1.51 -4.92 1.67
N GLY A 114 -2.31 -5.76 1.01
CA GLY A 114 -3.39 -6.49 1.64
C GLY A 114 -4.51 -5.62 2.21
N GLU A 115 -5.23 -6.15 3.18
CA GLU A 115 -6.39 -5.53 3.83
C GLU A 115 -6.18 -5.48 5.36
N ALA A 116 -6.71 -4.46 6.02
CA ALA A 116 -6.72 -4.37 7.48
C ALA A 116 -7.46 -5.58 8.09
N LEU A 117 -6.98 -6.01 9.26
CA LEU A 117 -7.56 -7.12 10.04
C LEU A 117 -7.54 -8.47 9.31
N ARG A 118 -6.63 -8.65 8.34
CA ARG A 118 -6.41 -9.91 7.63
C ARG A 118 -4.94 -10.28 7.64
N PHE A 119 -4.65 -11.58 7.74
CA PHE A 119 -3.35 -12.12 7.42
C PHE A 119 -3.35 -12.53 5.94
N ASP A 120 -2.59 -11.81 5.14
CA ASP A 120 -2.35 -12.10 3.73
C ASP A 120 -0.89 -12.52 3.56
N ASP A 121 -0.69 -13.81 3.25
CA ASP A 121 0.65 -14.40 3.20
C ASP A 121 1.56 -13.74 2.17
N ILE A 122 1.01 -13.34 1.02
CA ILE A 122 1.77 -12.66 -0.03
C ILE A 122 2.23 -11.29 0.47
N SER A 123 1.33 -10.52 1.09
CA SER A 123 1.63 -9.21 1.65
C SER A 123 2.65 -9.27 2.78
N ILE A 124 2.53 -10.25 3.69
CA ILE A 124 3.46 -10.46 4.81
C ILE A 124 4.85 -10.82 4.27
N ARG A 125 4.95 -11.76 3.34
CA ARG A 125 6.23 -12.17 2.73
C ARG A 125 6.87 -11.06 1.94
N ALA A 126 6.09 -10.32 1.16
CA ALA A 126 6.57 -9.16 0.42
C ALA A 126 7.15 -8.11 1.37
N GLY A 127 6.43 -7.77 2.44
CA GLY A 127 6.87 -6.83 3.46
C GLY A 127 8.15 -7.27 4.16
N LEU A 128 8.20 -8.51 4.65
CA LEU A 128 9.40 -9.08 5.29
C LEU A 128 10.59 -9.09 4.33
N ARG A 129 10.38 -9.58 3.12
CA ARG A 129 11.43 -9.64 2.10
C ARG A 129 11.94 -8.26 1.73
N GLY A 130 11.03 -7.31 1.53
CA GLY A 130 11.37 -5.93 1.19
C GLY A 130 12.16 -5.24 2.31
N THR A 131 11.71 -5.38 3.55
CA THR A 131 12.40 -4.84 4.73
C THR A 131 13.83 -5.37 4.82
N LEU A 132 14.03 -6.70 4.74
CA LEU A 132 15.37 -7.30 4.78
C LEU A 132 16.25 -6.86 3.58
N SER A 133 15.66 -6.60 2.42
CA SER A 133 16.38 -6.09 1.26
C SER A 133 16.80 -4.64 1.45
N ALA A 134 15.90 -3.80 1.95
CA ALA A 134 16.18 -2.41 2.29
C ALA A 134 17.26 -2.30 3.37
N MET A 135 17.23 -3.14 4.41
CA MET A 135 18.28 -3.21 5.45
C MET A 135 19.65 -3.60 4.86
N ARG A 136 19.70 -4.44 3.84
CA ARG A 136 20.97 -4.76 3.13
C ARG A 136 21.47 -3.59 2.31
N HIS A 137 20.57 -2.86 1.69
CA HIS A 137 20.92 -1.67 0.88
C HIS A 137 21.60 -0.59 1.73
N ILE A 138 21.13 -0.38 2.96
CA ILE A 138 21.73 0.56 3.92
C ILE A 138 22.78 -0.09 4.82
N GLU A 139 23.34 -1.22 4.42
CA GLU A 139 24.46 -1.93 5.07
C GLU A 139 24.20 -2.40 6.52
N MET A 140 22.94 -2.43 6.97
CA MET A 140 22.58 -3.01 8.27
C MET A 140 22.68 -4.54 8.27
N LEU A 141 22.61 -5.18 7.10
CA LEU A 141 22.75 -6.62 6.91
C LEU A 141 23.76 -6.92 5.79
N PRO A 142 24.47 -8.06 5.85
CA PRO A 142 25.38 -8.45 4.80
C PRO A 142 24.64 -8.68 3.46
N PRO A 143 25.31 -8.45 2.32
CA PRO A 143 24.72 -8.65 1.00
C PRO A 143 24.31 -10.10 0.78
N ASN A 144 23.16 -10.32 0.13
CA ASN A 144 22.69 -11.64 -0.27
C ASN A 144 22.82 -11.84 -1.78
N LYS A 145 23.87 -12.51 -2.21
CA LYS A 145 24.17 -12.77 -3.64
C LYS A 145 23.22 -13.78 -4.31
N LYS A 146 22.46 -14.56 -3.53
CA LYS A 146 21.60 -15.64 -4.07
C LYS A 146 20.21 -15.15 -4.48
N ARG A 147 19.88 -13.88 -4.24
CA ARG A 147 18.51 -13.41 -4.41
C ARG A 147 18.40 -12.42 -5.56
N LYS A 148 17.64 -12.80 -6.59
CA LYS A 148 17.20 -11.90 -7.65
C LYS A 148 15.98 -11.10 -7.15
N LEU A 149 16.12 -9.79 -7.04
CA LEU A 149 14.99 -8.89 -6.80
C LEU A 149 14.28 -8.62 -8.13
N VAL A 150 12.98 -8.60 -8.12
CA VAL A 150 12.19 -8.10 -9.24
C VAL A 150 12.42 -6.59 -9.34
N THR A 151 12.79 -6.10 -10.50
CA THR A 151 12.97 -4.66 -10.70
C THR A 151 11.60 -3.98 -10.67
N PRO A 152 11.34 -3.06 -9.72
CA PRO A 152 10.05 -2.42 -9.63
C PRO A 152 9.76 -1.51 -10.83
N VAL A 153 8.46 -1.28 -11.08
CA VAL A 153 8.01 -0.25 -12.02
C VAL A 153 7.48 0.96 -11.27
N ILE A 154 7.80 2.14 -11.79
CA ILE A 154 7.35 3.40 -11.20
C ILE A 154 6.07 3.82 -11.93
N ALA A 155 4.99 4.02 -11.18
CA ALA A 155 3.73 4.54 -11.70
C ALA A 155 3.90 6.02 -12.11
N ALA A 156 3.40 6.36 -13.28
CA ALA A 156 3.36 7.73 -13.77
C ALA A 156 2.31 8.57 -13.01
N SER A 157 1.18 7.95 -12.70
CA SER A 157 0.10 8.52 -11.89
C SER A 157 -0.77 7.41 -11.30
N THR A 158 -1.63 7.77 -10.35
CA THR A 158 -2.68 6.87 -9.85
C THR A 158 -3.99 7.62 -9.71
N SER A 159 -5.12 6.96 -9.98
CA SER A 159 -6.44 7.54 -9.80
C SER A 159 -7.42 6.53 -9.21
N TRP A 160 -8.35 7.03 -8.39
CA TRP A 160 -9.47 6.26 -7.90
C TRP A 160 -10.64 6.36 -8.87
N VAL A 161 -11.08 5.21 -9.37
CA VAL A 161 -12.36 5.07 -10.07
C VAL A 161 -13.46 5.05 -9.03
N ARG A 162 -14.45 5.92 -9.21
CA ARG A 162 -15.56 6.06 -8.26
C ARG A 162 -16.82 5.43 -8.82
N ALA A 163 -17.72 5.01 -7.91
CA ALA A 163 -19.03 4.50 -8.26
C ALA A 163 -19.85 5.58 -9.00
N PRO A 164 -20.34 5.31 -10.23
CA PRO A 164 -21.21 6.24 -10.93
C PRO A 164 -22.61 6.34 -10.30
N GLU A 165 -23.04 5.30 -9.59
CA GLU A 165 -24.32 5.20 -8.91
C GLU A 165 -24.21 4.40 -7.61
N SER A 166 -25.26 4.46 -6.76
CA SER A 166 -25.42 3.62 -5.60
C SER A 166 -26.00 2.26 -5.98
N GLY A 167 -25.51 1.16 -5.36
CA GLY A 167 -26.03 -0.18 -5.65
C GLY A 167 -25.12 -1.30 -5.19
N ILE A 168 -25.28 -2.47 -5.79
CA ILE A 168 -24.53 -3.69 -5.49
C ILE A 168 -23.46 -3.93 -6.56
N VAL A 169 -22.20 -3.85 -6.17
CA VAL A 169 -21.05 -4.03 -7.08
C VAL A 169 -20.80 -5.52 -7.29
N SER A 170 -20.80 -5.94 -8.54
CA SER A 170 -20.52 -7.31 -8.98
C SER A 170 -19.46 -7.36 -10.10
N LYS A 171 -19.04 -8.57 -10.48
CA LYS A 171 -18.12 -8.82 -11.61
C LYS A 171 -16.84 -7.97 -11.52
N LYS A 172 -16.30 -7.77 -10.32
CA LYS A 172 -15.09 -6.96 -10.08
C LYS A 172 -13.83 -7.65 -10.61
N VAL A 173 -12.98 -6.86 -11.29
CA VAL A 173 -11.63 -7.31 -11.66
C VAL A 173 -10.73 -7.47 -10.42
N GLU A 174 -9.71 -8.32 -10.54
CA GLU A 174 -8.77 -8.61 -9.45
C GLU A 174 -7.64 -7.57 -9.34
N LEU A 175 -6.93 -7.58 -8.20
CA LEU A 175 -5.70 -6.80 -8.03
C LEU A 175 -4.60 -7.33 -8.94
N GLY A 176 -3.76 -6.41 -9.44
CA GLY A 176 -2.65 -6.75 -10.34
C GLY A 176 -3.04 -6.90 -11.80
N VAL A 177 -4.33 -6.96 -12.11
CA VAL A 177 -4.82 -7.10 -13.49
C VAL A 177 -4.61 -5.82 -14.27
N ARG A 178 -4.14 -5.98 -15.52
CA ARG A 178 -4.11 -4.92 -16.51
C ARG A 178 -5.54 -4.61 -16.99
N VAL A 179 -5.82 -3.32 -17.15
CA VAL A 179 -7.07 -2.81 -17.71
C VAL A 179 -6.77 -1.82 -18.83
N ALA A 180 -7.65 -1.76 -19.85
CA ALA A 180 -7.58 -0.79 -20.93
C ALA A 180 -8.60 0.33 -20.70
N GLU A 181 -8.34 1.52 -21.25
CA GLU A 181 -9.29 2.63 -21.26
C GLU A 181 -10.64 2.18 -21.82
N GLY A 182 -11.75 2.54 -21.15
CA GLY A 182 -13.10 2.12 -21.50
C GLY A 182 -13.46 0.68 -21.17
N GLN A 183 -12.51 -0.16 -20.71
CA GLN A 183 -12.79 -1.53 -20.30
C GLN A 183 -13.71 -1.54 -19.07
N ARG A 184 -14.76 -2.36 -19.12
CA ARG A 184 -15.62 -2.63 -17.97
C ARG A 184 -14.84 -3.41 -16.91
N ILE A 185 -14.75 -2.84 -15.70
CA ILE A 185 -13.99 -3.38 -14.56
C ILE A 185 -14.89 -3.85 -13.42
N ALA A 186 -16.15 -3.43 -13.41
CA ALA A 186 -17.21 -3.93 -12.54
C ALA A 186 -18.58 -3.57 -13.11
N VAL A 187 -19.62 -4.04 -12.42
CA VAL A 187 -21.02 -3.65 -12.70
C VAL A 187 -21.68 -3.29 -11.37
N ILE A 188 -22.45 -2.22 -11.36
CA ILE A 188 -23.33 -1.85 -10.23
C ILE A 188 -24.76 -2.14 -10.65
N GLY A 189 -25.41 -3.06 -9.91
CA GLY A 189 -26.83 -3.35 -10.11
C GLY A 189 -27.68 -2.73 -9.02
N ASP A 190 -28.92 -2.40 -9.35
CA ASP A 190 -29.91 -2.05 -8.33
C ASP A 190 -30.31 -3.32 -7.53
N PRO A 191 -30.86 -3.16 -6.30
CA PRO A 191 -31.23 -4.31 -5.46
C PRO A 191 -32.31 -5.23 -6.01
N LEU A 192 -33.10 -4.78 -7.00
CA LEU A 192 -34.17 -5.54 -7.64
C LEU A 192 -33.72 -6.21 -8.93
N GLY A 193 -32.57 -5.79 -9.48
CA GLY A 193 -32.01 -6.33 -10.70
C GLY A 193 -32.59 -5.75 -11.99
N ASP A 194 -33.28 -4.62 -11.89
CA ASP A 194 -33.94 -3.96 -13.03
C ASP A 194 -32.96 -3.13 -13.88
N ALA A 195 -31.83 -2.72 -13.29
CA ALA A 195 -30.82 -1.90 -13.96
C ALA A 195 -29.40 -2.34 -13.60
N GLU A 196 -28.49 -2.23 -14.56
CA GLU A 196 -27.03 -2.44 -14.38
C GLU A 196 -26.27 -1.26 -14.98
N GLU A 197 -25.40 -0.64 -14.20
CA GLU A 197 -24.49 0.42 -14.65
C GLU A 197 -23.03 -0.09 -14.69
N PRO A 198 -22.32 0.00 -15.84
CA PRO A 198 -20.95 -0.43 -15.93
C PRO A 198 -19.99 0.57 -15.27
N VAL A 199 -19.04 0.05 -14.50
CA VAL A 199 -17.87 0.81 -14.03
C VAL A 199 -16.74 0.56 -15.02
N THR A 200 -16.20 1.62 -15.63
CA THR A 200 -15.16 1.52 -16.67
C THR A 200 -13.82 2.10 -16.19
N ALA A 201 -12.72 1.57 -16.73
CA ALA A 201 -11.39 2.11 -16.50
C ALA A 201 -11.23 3.43 -17.29
N PRO A 202 -10.75 4.52 -16.64
CA PRO A 202 -10.60 5.82 -17.30
C PRO A 202 -9.35 5.94 -18.17
N PHE A 203 -8.41 4.99 -18.08
CA PHE A 203 -7.16 4.93 -18.83
C PHE A 203 -6.53 3.54 -18.71
N ASP A 204 -5.54 3.25 -19.55
CA ASP A 204 -4.76 2.01 -19.51
C ASP A 204 -3.91 1.94 -18.23
N GLY A 205 -3.96 0.84 -17.48
CA GLY A 205 -3.20 0.71 -16.25
C GLY A 205 -3.27 -0.66 -15.58
N ILE A 206 -2.79 -0.71 -14.34
CA ILE A 206 -2.87 -1.87 -13.46
C ILE A 206 -3.73 -1.51 -12.25
N VAL A 207 -4.61 -2.42 -11.84
CA VAL A 207 -5.41 -2.26 -10.61
C VAL A 207 -4.53 -2.51 -9.40
N ILE A 208 -4.24 -1.47 -8.62
CA ILE A 208 -3.36 -1.52 -7.43
C ILE A 208 -4.10 -1.43 -6.11
N GLY A 209 -5.39 -1.18 -6.14
CA GLY A 209 -6.25 -1.17 -4.96
C GLY A 209 -7.71 -1.37 -5.34
N ARG A 210 -8.50 -2.01 -4.48
CA ARG A 210 -9.94 -2.16 -4.69
C ARG A 210 -10.72 -2.23 -3.39
N THR A 211 -11.99 -1.81 -3.45
CA THR A 211 -12.97 -2.01 -2.38
C THR A 211 -13.58 -3.41 -2.49
N ASN A 212 -13.65 -4.11 -1.36
CA ASN A 212 -14.15 -5.48 -1.28
C ASN A 212 -15.65 -5.56 -0.99
N LEU A 213 -16.23 -4.54 -0.35
CA LEU A 213 -17.67 -4.49 -0.08
C LEU A 213 -18.48 -4.56 -1.37
N PRO A 214 -19.58 -5.30 -1.37
CA PRO A 214 -20.52 -5.32 -2.50
C PRO A 214 -21.40 -4.06 -2.54
N LEU A 215 -21.82 -3.54 -1.37
CA LEU A 215 -22.64 -2.33 -1.32
C LEU A 215 -21.77 -1.08 -1.52
N THR A 216 -22.22 -0.17 -2.39
CA THR A 216 -21.55 1.10 -2.67
C THR A 216 -22.56 2.23 -2.77
N HIS A 217 -22.10 3.44 -2.47
CA HIS A 217 -22.84 4.67 -2.74
C HIS A 217 -22.17 5.42 -3.90
N GLU A 218 -22.95 6.22 -4.61
CA GLU A 218 -22.44 7.13 -5.64
C GLU A 218 -21.24 7.94 -5.10
N GLY A 219 -20.16 8.00 -5.85
CA GLY A 219 -18.93 8.69 -5.47
C GLY A 219 -17.96 7.87 -4.61
N ASP A 220 -18.36 6.70 -4.10
CA ASP A 220 -17.44 5.82 -3.36
C ASP A 220 -16.25 5.37 -4.22
N ALA A 221 -15.06 5.29 -3.62
CA ALA A 221 -13.86 4.85 -4.30
C ALA A 221 -13.84 3.31 -4.43
N LEU A 222 -13.94 2.79 -5.65
CA LEU A 222 -14.01 1.36 -5.95
C LEU A 222 -12.66 0.74 -6.30
N PHE A 223 -11.94 1.35 -7.26
CA PHE A 223 -10.64 0.85 -7.75
C PHE A 223 -9.61 1.95 -7.77
N ASN A 224 -8.38 1.64 -7.36
CA ASN A 224 -7.23 2.48 -7.62
C ASN A 224 -6.44 1.89 -8.79
N ILE A 225 -6.33 2.64 -9.89
CA ILE A 225 -5.60 2.24 -11.08
C ILE A 225 -4.33 3.09 -11.19
N ALA A 226 -3.20 2.42 -11.45
CA ALA A 226 -1.93 3.06 -11.72
C ALA A 226 -1.62 3.04 -13.22
N ALA A 227 -1.28 4.21 -13.76
CA ALA A 227 -0.79 4.35 -15.13
C ALA A 227 0.74 4.19 -15.18
N PHE A 228 1.25 3.65 -16.27
CA PHE A 228 2.69 3.42 -16.49
C PHE A 228 3.11 3.86 -17.90
N LYS A 229 4.39 4.20 -18.09
CA LYS A 229 4.95 4.44 -19.42
C LYS A 229 4.84 3.22 -20.34
N SER A 230 4.86 2.01 -19.77
CA SER A 230 4.61 0.73 -20.45
C SER A 230 3.81 -0.17 -19.52
N VAL A 231 2.50 -0.30 -19.78
CA VAL A 231 1.59 -1.11 -18.96
C VAL A 231 1.91 -2.59 -19.09
N ALA A 232 2.31 -3.07 -20.29
CA ALA A 232 2.72 -4.46 -20.49
C ALA A 232 3.93 -4.83 -19.62
N ARG A 233 4.95 -3.96 -19.55
CA ARG A 233 6.09 -4.18 -18.65
C ARG A 233 5.68 -4.17 -17.18
N ALA A 234 4.71 -3.36 -16.80
CA ALA A 234 4.20 -3.33 -15.43
C ALA A 234 3.46 -4.62 -15.08
N GLU A 235 2.66 -5.14 -16.00
CA GLU A 235 1.97 -6.43 -15.90
C GLU A 235 2.97 -7.56 -15.69
N ASP A 236 3.97 -7.71 -16.57
CA ASP A 236 5.04 -8.71 -16.45
C ASP A 236 5.72 -8.69 -15.07
N ARG A 237 5.97 -7.49 -14.52
CA ARG A 237 6.65 -7.34 -13.21
C ARG A 237 5.75 -7.72 -12.05
N VAL A 238 4.47 -7.41 -12.11
CA VAL A 238 3.49 -7.82 -11.08
C VAL A 238 3.33 -9.34 -11.09
N GLU A 239 3.24 -9.95 -12.27
CA GLU A 239 3.14 -11.41 -12.43
C GLU A 239 4.41 -12.12 -11.93
N GLU A 240 5.61 -11.69 -12.36
CA GLU A 240 6.91 -12.23 -11.90
C GLU A 240 7.02 -12.14 -10.36
N PHE A 241 6.64 -11.01 -9.77
CA PHE A 241 6.67 -10.81 -8.33
C PHE A 241 5.74 -11.76 -7.59
N THR A 242 4.50 -11.90 -8.05
CA THR A 242 3.49 -12.79 -7.47
C THR A 242 3.92 -14.25 -7.55
N ALA A 243 4.42 -14.68 -8.71
CA ALA A 243 4.93 -16.04 -8.92
C ALA A 243 6.07 -16.40 -7.95
N VAL A 244 7.06 -15.51 -7.80
CA VAL A 244 8.20 -15.70 -6.86
C VAL A 244 7.75 -15.83 -5.40
N LEU A 245 6.68 -15.16 -5.01
CA LEU A 245 6.15 -15.26 -3.65
C LEU A 245 5.31 -16.52 -3.44
N THR A 246 4.51 -16.90 -4.44
CA THR A 246 3.64 -18.09 -4.40
C THR A 246 4.46 -19.38 -4.41
N ASP A 247 5.51 -19.48 -5.21
CA ASP A 247 6.42 -20.65 -5.24
C ASP A 247 7.07 -20.88 -3.86
N GLY A 248 7.42 -19.79 -3.18
CA GLY A 248 7.92 -19.85 -1.81
C GLY A 248 6.93 -20.47 -0.82
N LEU A 249 5.63 -20.13 -0.93
CA LEU A 249 4.55 -20.71 -0.10
C LEU A 249 4.42 -22.21 -0.31
N THR A 250 4.41 -22.65 -1.57
CA THR A 250 4.26 -24.07 -1.92
C THR A 250 5.41 -24.93 -1.37
N ASN A 251 6.63 -24.38 -1.38
CA ASN A 251 7.81 -25.08 -0.88
C ASN A 251 7.85 -25.18 0.66
N GLU A 252 7.40 -24.15 1.38
CA GLU A 252 7.33 -24.17 2.84
C GLU A 252 6.22 -25.09 3.37
N ILE A 253 5.06 -25.13 2.69
CA ILE A 253 3.98 -26.08 3.03
C ILE A 253 4.43 -27.53 2.82
N LYS A 254 5.24 -27.80 1.79
CA LYS A 254 5.77 -29.14 1.51
C LYS A 254 6.92 -29.56 2.42
N ASN A 255 7.68 -28.60 2.98
CA ASN A 255 8.83 -28.83 3.84
C ASN A 255 8.77 -27.92 5.09
N PRO A 256 7.89 -28.20 6.07
CA PRO A 256 7.67 -27.30 7.23
C PRO A 256 8.83 -27.25 8.25
N SER A 257 9.92 -27.96 8.00
CA SER A 257 11.08 -28.11 8.93
C SER A 257 12.41 -27.65 8.35
N SER A 258 12.42 -26.77 7.33
CA SER A 258 13.66 -26.19 6.78
C SER A 258 13.87 -24.74 7.16
#